data_cce1ee73a299dc1d63acdc8043462773
#
_entry.id   cce1ee73a299dc1d63acdc8043462773
#
_cell.length_a   1.000
_cell.length_b   1.000
_cell.length_c   1.000
_cell.angle_alpha   90.00
_cell.angle_beta   90.00
_cell.angle_gamma   90.00
#
_symmetry.space_group_name_H-M   'P 1'
#
loop_
_entity.id
_entity.type
_entity.pdbx_description
1 polymer ?
#
loop_
_entity_poly.entity_id
_entity_poly.type
_entity_poly.pdbx_seq_one_letter_code
_entity_poly.pdbx_strand_id
1 'polypeptide(L)'
;MNIVHRLACVAVATLLPAAASAQSANFRLAALPGNIQGCIKADPQFTRVHVFTVKDGEAEITSAGGIQLKMKLTRPNVYEGDYALGSLHMHYVADLGAAPPTLNVTEKNLGCKWTAKKE
;
A
#
# COMPACT_ATOMS: atom_id res chain seq x y z
N MET A 1 -20.56 -47.09 -17.33
CA MET A 1 -20.17 -46.76 -17.57
C MET A 1 -19.56 -45.63 -17.78
N ASN A 2 -19.32 -45.04 -18.03
CA ASN A 2 -18.76 -44.01 -18.42
C ASN A 2 -18.93 -42.90 -17.67
N ILE A 3 -19.53 -42.79 -16.94
CA ILE A 3 -19.73 -41.77 -16.20
C ILE A 3 -18.69 -41.20 -15.60
N VAL A 4 -17.95 -41.72 -15.16
CA VAL A 4 -16.84 -41.27 -14.59
C VAL A 4 -16.19 -40.13 -15.07
N HIS A 5 -15.79 -40.18 -16.05
CA HIS A 5 -15.00 -39.21 -16.48
C HIS A 5 -15.39 -37.87 -16.21
N ARG A 6 -16.41 -37.58 -16.29
CA ARG A 6 -16.75 -36.31 -16.23
C ARG A 6 -16.24 -35.62 -15.12
N LEU A 7 -16.16 -36.01 -14.15
CA LEU A 7 -15.75 -35.37 -13.04
C LEU A 7 -14.49 -34.81 -13.12
N ALA A 8 -13.73 -35.36 -13.48
CA ALA A 8 -12.41 -34.91 -13.53
C ALA A 8 -12.25 -33.49 -13.94
N CYS A 9 -12.76 -33.18 -14.89
CA CYS A 9 -12.51 -31.92 -15.41
C CYS A 9 -12.78 -30.85 -14.50
N VAL A 10 -13.65 -30.95 -13.80
CA VAL A 10 -13.92 -29.98 -12.95
C VAL A 10 -12.86 -29.47 -12.15
N ALA A 11 -12.34 -30.22 -11.48
CA ALA A 11 -11.33 -29.79 -10.61
C ALA A 11 -10.45 -28.79 -11.16
N VAL A 12 -10.04 -29.00 -12.16
CA VAL A 12 -9.18 -28.15 -12.74
C VAL A 12 -9.49 -26.77 -12.79
N ALA A 13 -10.50 -26.51 -13.25
CA ALA A 13 -10.79 -25.16 -13.49
C ALA A 13 -10.60 -24.29 -12.33
N THR A 14 -10.78 -24.79 -11.27
CA THR A 14 -10.80 -23.91 -10.18
C THR A 14 -9.57 -23.26 -9.80
N LEU A 15 -8.57 -23.76 -9.99
CA LEU A 15 -7.45 -23.21 -9.52
C LEU A 15 -6.96 -22.04 -10.06
N LEU A 16 -6.76 -21.96 -11.09
CA LEU A 16 -6.11 -20.93 -11.66
C LEU A 16 -6.43 -19.60 -11.30
N PRO A 17 -7.44 -19.21 -11.32
CA PRO A 17 -7.72 -17.84 -11.25
C PRO A 17 -7.18 -17.15 -10.05
N ALA A 18 -7.29 -17.69 -9.05
CA ALA A 18 -6.98 -16.99 -7.89
C ALA A 18 -5.68 -16.30 -7.85
N ALA A 19 -4.80 -16.86 -8.30
CA ALA A 19 -3.50 -16.38 -8.11
C ALA A 19 -3.15 -15.05 -8.65
N ALA A 20 -3.58 -14.77 -9.71
CA ALA A 20 -3.02 -13.63 -10.35
C ALA A 20 -3.63 -12.29 -10.04
N SER A 21 -4.50 -12.22 -9.13
CA SER A 21 -5.16 -10.94 -8.95
C SER A 21 -4.24 -9.93 -8.31
N ALA A 22 -4.24 -8.74 -8.87
CA ALA A 22 -3.58 -7.62 -8.31
C ALA A 22 -4.57 -6.90 -7.39
N GLN A 23 -4.09 -6.32 -6.33
CA GLN A 23 -4.91 -5.52 -5.45
C GLN A 23 -4.41 -4.09 -5.49
N SER A 24 -5.34 -3.15 -5.43
CA SER A 24 -5.01 -1.73 -5.46
C SER A 24 -5.85 -0.98 -4.45
N ALA A 25 -5.27 0.00 -3.81
CA ALA A 25 -5.98 0.85 -2.86
C ALA A 25 -5.48 2.28 -2.97
N ASN A 26 -6.40 3.22 -2.90
CA ASN A 26 -6.06 4.62 -2.94
C ASN A 26 -6.10 5.20 -1.53
N PHE A 27 -5.09 5.98 -1.20
CA PHE A 27 -4.99 6.62 0.09
C PHE A 27 -4.71 8.11 -0.09
N ARG A 28 -5.58 8.94 0.46
CA ARG A 28 -5.36 10.38 0.45
C ARG A 28 -4.84 10.76 1.82
N LEU A 29 -3.57 11.06 1.90
CA LEU A 29 -2.91 11.36 3.15
C LEU A 29 -3.30 12.72 3.70
N ALA A 30 -3.43 12.81 4.99
CA ALA A 30 -3.68 14.05 5.70
C ALA A 30 -2.68 14.17 6.85
N ALA A 31 -2.13 15.36 7.02
CA ALA A 31 -1.18 15.60 8.10
C ALA A 31 -1.89 15.57 9.44
N LEU A 32 -1.24 14.96 10.42
CA LEU A 32 -1.80 14.91 11.76
C LEU A 32 -1.60 16.26 12.46
N PRO A 33 -2.48 16.61 13.37
CA PRO A 33 -2.38 17.87 14.10
C PRO A 33 -1.05 18.00 14.84
N GLY A 34 -0.58 19.21 14.96
CA GLY A 34 0.64 19.49 15.70
C GLY A 34 1.85 19.73 14.80
N ASN A 35 1.89 19.08 13.64
CA ASN A 35 3.04 19.19 12.74
C ASN A 35 2.70 19.71 11.36
N ILE A 36 1.52 20.25 11.19
CA ILE A 36 1.00 20.62 9.87
C ILE A 36 1.93 21.53 9.10
N GLN A 37 2.44 22.55 9.73
CA GLN A 37 3.24 23.52 9.01
C GLN A 37 4.58 22.96 8.53
N GLY A 38 5.24 22.21 9.38
CA GLY A 38 6.49 21.57 8.97
C GLY A 38 6.25 20.55 7.89
N CYS A 39 5.13 19.86 7.92
CA CYS A 39 4.83 18.82 6.95
C CYS A 39 4.43 19.40 5.60
N ILE A 40 3.75 20.51 5.57
CA ILE A 40 3.43 21.18 4.33
C ILE A 40 4.71 21.65 3.66
N LYS A 41 5.69 22.09 4.44
CA LYS A 41 6.96 22.50 3.88
C LYS A 41 7.75 21.33 3.32
N ALA A 42 7.59 20.16 3.93
CA ALA A 42 8.29 18.98 3.48
C ALA A 42 7.84 18.57 2.09
N ASP A 43 6.54 18.50 1.88
CA ASP A 43 5.98 18.17 0.58
C ASP A 43 4.51 18.64 0.50
N PRO A 44 4.29 19.79 -0.15
CA PRO A 44 2.92 20.30 -0.26
C PRO A 44 1.97 19.39 -1.03
N GLN A 45 2.51 18.49 -1.85
CA GLN A 45 1.68 17.58 -2.63
C GLN A 45 1.40 16.27 -1.92
N PHE A 46 1.95 16.08 -0.74
CA PHE A 46 1.85 14.80 -0.04
C PHE A 46 0.42 14.45 0.35
N THR A 47 -0.44 15.44 0.44
CA THR A 47 -1.84 15.20 0.76
C THR A 47 -2.67 14.74 -0.43
N ARG A 48 -2.05 14.54 -1.58
CA ARG A 48 -2.76 13.97 -2.71
C ARG A 48 -2.84 12.46 -2.58
N VAL A 49 -3.54 11.85 -3.52
CA VAL A 49 -3.76 10.42 -3.49
C VAL A 49 -2.47 9.65 -3.77
N HIS A 50 -2.20 8.70 -2.92
CA HIS A 50 -1.14 7.72 -3.12
C HIS A 50 -1.79 6.39 -3.47
N VAL A 51 -1.23 5.68 -4.42
CA VAL A 51 -1.78 4.40 -4.87
C VAL A 51 -0.90 3.27 -4.38
N PHE A 52 -1.49 2.37 -3.60
CA PHE A 52 -0.81 1.18 -3.14
C PHE A 52 -1.25 0.00 -4.00
N THR A 53 -0.30 -0.76 -4.53
CA THR A 53 -0.60 -1.94 -5.33
C THR A 53 0.19 -3.14 -4.84
N VAL A 54 -0.45 -4.31 -4.87
CA VAL A 54 0.20 -5.58 -4.61
C VAL A 54 -0.08 -6.49 -5.77
N LYS A 55 0.97 -7.05 -6.36
CA LYS A 55 0.84 -7.97 -7.45
C LYS A 55 1.95 -9.02 -7.35
N ASP A 56 1.57 -10.29 -7.38
CA ASP A 56 2.53 -11.39 -7.34
C ASP A 56 3.49 -11.31 -6.13
N GLY A 57 2.97 -10.88 -5.01
CA GLY A 57 3.79 -10.78 -3.79
C GLY A 57 4.64 -9.54 -3.70
N GLU A 58 4.62 -8.70 -4.70
CA GLU A 58 5.36 -7.44 -4.67
C GLU A 58 4.41 -6.28 -4.42
N ALA A 59 4.77 -5.42 -3.50
CA ALA A 59 3.97 -4.26 -3.15
C ALA A 59 4.71 -2.97 -3.48
N GLU A 60 3.95 -1.96 -3.85
CA GLU A 60 4.51 -0.68 -4.25
C GLU A 60 3.55 0.46 -3.93
N ILE A 61 4.08 1.59 -3.53
CA ILE A 61 3.31 2.82 -3.40
C ILE A 61 3.76 3.77 -4.49
N THR A 62 2.81 4.34 -5.20
CA THR A 62 3.09 5.41 -6.16
C THR A 62 2.52 6.70 -5.60
N SER A 63 3.39 7.68 -5.39
CA SER A 63 2.98 8.96 -4.87
C SER A 63 2.30 9.81 -5.95
N ALA A 64 1.67 10.88 -5.53
CA ALA A 64 1.04 11.80 -6.48
C ALA A 64 2.05 12.40 -7.45
N GLY A 65 3.29 12.52 -7.04
CA GLY A 65 4.33 13.03 -7.93
C GLY A 65 4.98 11.98 -8.81
N GLY A 66 4.50 10.75 -8.77
CA GLY A 66 5.03 9.69 -9.62
C GLY A 66 6.19 8.90 -9.02
N ILE A 67 6.53 9.13 -7.78
CA ILE A 67 7.60 8.38 -7.14
C ILE A 67 7.06 6.99 -6.79
N GLN A 68 7.81 5.98 -7.12
CA GLN A 68 7.45 4.60 -6.83
C GLN A 68 8.32 4.06 -5.72
N LEU A 69 7.71 3.58 -4.65
CA LEU A 69 8.42 3.03 -3.51
C LEU A 69 8.04 1.58 -3.32
N LYS A 70 9.02 0.71 -3.30
CA LYS A 70 8.76 -0.71 -3.04
C LYS A 70 8.52 -0.92 -1.58
N MET A 71 7.53 -1.74 -1.27
CA MET A 71 7.13 -2.05 0.09
C MET A 71 7.34 -3.54 0.36
N LYS A 72 7.71 -3.87 1.58
CA LYS A 72 7.95 -5.26 1.98
C LYS A 72 6.94 -5.68 3.03
N LEU A 73 6.49 -6.92 2.92
CA LEU A 73 5.61 -7.50 3.92
C LEU A 73 6.42 -7.76 5.18
N THR A 74 6.10 -7.09 6.26
CA THR A 74 6.82 -7.25 7.53
C THR A 74 6.01 -8.00 8.59
N ARG A 75 4.71 -8.00 8.47
CA ARG A 75 3.79 -8.73 9.34
C ARG A 75 2.58 -9.10 8.49
N PRO A 76 1.73 -10.04 8.90
CA PRO A 76 0.56 -10.37 8.10
C PRO A 76 -0.26 -9.13 7.74
N ASN A 77 -0.45 -8.92 6.45
CA ASN A 77 -1.17 -7.79 5.88
C ASN A 77 -0.54 -6.42 6.11
N VAL A 78 0.67 -6.35 6.60
CA VAL A 78 1.34 -5.07 6.84
C VAL A 78 2.58 -4.96 5.97
N TYR A 79 2.63 -3.89 5.18
CA TYR A 79 3.74 -3.62 4.28
C TYR A 79 4.45 -2.34 4.72
N GLU A 80 5.76 -2.33 4.67
CA GLU A 80 6.56 -1.18 5.08
C GLU A 80 7.61 -0.83 4.05
N GLY A 81 7.95 0.42 3.95
CA GLY A 81 8.99 0.89 3.05
C GLY A 81 9.56 2.22 3.49
N ASP A 82 10.78 2.47 3.10
CA ASP A 82 11.47 3.70 3.43
C ASP A 82 11.90 4.44 2.19
N TYR A 83 11.81 5.75 2.23
CA TYR A 83 12.20 6.59 1.10
C TYR A 83 12.99 7.80 1.63
N ALA A 84 14.15 8.02 1.08
CA ALA A 84 14.98 9.14 1.46
C ALA A 84 15.10 10.11 0.29
N LEU A 85 14.88 11.40 0.55
CA LEU A 85 15.04 12.43 -0.45
C LEU A 85 15.77 13.58 0.24
N GLY A 86 17.05 13.73 -0.07
CA GLY A 86 17.87 14.70 0.62
C GLY A 86 17.92 14.40 2.11
N SER A 87 17.53 15.35 2.93
CA SER A 87 17.49 15.17 4.36
C SER A 87 16.17 14.57 4.87
N LEU A 88 15.22 14.32 3.99
CA LEU A 88 13.95 13.76 4.38
C LEU A 88 14.01 12.23 4.40
N HIS A 89 13.54 11.65 5.47
CA HIS A 89 13.45 10.20 5.61
C HIS A 89 12.03 9.82 5.91
N MET A 90 11.35 9.28 4.91
CA MET A 90 9.95 8.89 5.01
C MET A 90 9.84 7.39 5.29
N HIS A 91 9.01 7.03 6.24
CA HIS A 91 8.70 5.63 6.53
C HIS A 91 7.22 5.40 6.31
N TYR A 92 6.89 4.46 5.43
CA TYR A 92 5.52 4.15 5.06
C TYR A 92 5.09 2.82 5.67
N VAL A 93 3.89 2.80 6.24
CA VAL A 93 3.29 1.57 6.76
C VAL A 93 1.89 1.44 6.20
N ALA A 94 1.66 0.43 5.38
CA ALA A 94 0.34 0.12 4.84
C ALA A 94 -0.22 -1.09 5.58
N ASP A 95 -1.29 -0.90 6.32
CA ASP A 95 -1.94 -1.98 7.05
C ASP A 95 -3.22 -2.37 6.35
N LEU A 96 -3.17 -3.44 5.59
CA LEU A 96 -4.32 -3.93 4.84
C LEU A 96 -5.25 -4.77 5.70
N GLY A 97 -4.82 -5.12 6.89
CA GLY A 97 -5.66 -5.88 7.83
C GLY A 97 -6.53 -4.99 8.69
N ALA A 98 -6.28 -3.68 8.69
CA ALA A 98 -7.13 -2.76 9.42
C ALA A 98 -8.46 -2.61 8.67
N ALA A 99 -9.51 -2.24 9.38
CA ALA A 99 -10.84 -2.10 8.80
C ALA A 99 -11.37 -0.69 9.04
N PRO A 100 -11.22 0.19 8.08
CA PRO A 100 -10.67 0.01 6.73
C PRO A 100 -9.15 0.00 6.72
N PRO A 101 -8.55 -0.44 5.61
CA PRO A 101 -7.10 -0.38 5.47
C PRO A 101 -6.56 1.03 5.66
N THR A 102 -5.37 1.13 6.19
CA THR A 102 -4.75 2.42 6.49
C THR A 102 -3.35 2.53 5.89
N LEU A 103 -2.96 3.75 5.62
CA LEU A 103 -1.58 4.08 5.28
C LEU A 103 -1.10 5.15 6.26
N ASN A 104 0.01 4.90 6.91
CA ASN A 104 0.63 5.88 7.80
C ASN A 104 2.03 6.18 7.31
N VAL A 105 2.39 7.45 7.31
CA VAL A 105 3.71 7.87 6.89
C VAL A 105 4.29 8.78 7.97
N THR A 106 5.54 8.55 8.29
CA THR A 106 6.25 9.40 9.26
C THR A 106 7.52 9.92 8.60
N GLU A 107 7.88 11.15 8.93
CA GLU A 107 9.14 11.73 8.52
C GLU A 107 9.95 11.99 9.79
N LYS A 108 11.13 11.42 9.84
CA LYS A 108 11.89 11.36 11.07
C LYS A 108 12.50 12.67 11.51
N ASN A 109 12.99 13.44 10.59
CA ASN A 109 13.74 14.65 10.94
C ASN A 109 12.86 15.83 11.35
N LEU A 110 11.73 15.98 10.70
CA LEU A 110 10.80 17.06 11.01
C LEU A 110 9.69 16.61 11.96
N GLY A 111 9.63 15.32 12.26
CA GLY A 111 8.59 14.79 13.12
C GLY A 111 7.21 14.80 12.48
N CYS A 112 7.15 14.83 11.17
CA CYS A 112 5.86 14.85 10.47
C CYS A 112 5.20 13.50 10.45
N LYS A 113 3.88 13.50 10.53
CA LYS A 113 3.08 12.28 10.44
C LYS A 113 1.88 12.54 9.57
N TRP A 114 1.61 11.59 8.69
CA TRP A 114 0.41 11.63 7.84
C TRP A 114 -0.33 10.30 7.99
N THR A 115 -1.62 10.35 7.80
CA THR A 115 -2.44 9.15 7.87
C THR A 115 -3.53 9.19 6.82
N ALA A 116 -3.95 8.03 6.38
CA ALA A 116 -5.06 7.89 5.45
C ALA A 116 -5.79 6.58 5.67
N LYS A 117 -7.07 6.58 5.36
CA LYS A 117 -7.86 5.37 5.25
C LYS A 117 -8.11 5.12 3.78
N LYS A 118 -8.26 3.86 3.42
CA LYS A 118 -8.55 3.50 2.04
C LYS A 118 -9.81 4.21 1.57
N GLU A 119 -9.72 4.82 0.41
CA GLU A 119 -10.88 5.46 -0.24
C GLU A 119 -11.79 4.44 -0.89
#